data_b744e8907e810e9c4a3f87bb9437c8ba
#
_entry.id   b744e8907e810e9c4a3f87bb9437c8ba
#
_cell.length_a   1.000
_cell.length_b   1.000
_cell.length_c   1.000
_cell.angle_alpha   90.00
_cell.angle_beta   90.00
_cell.angle_gamma   90.00
#
_symmetry.space_group_name_H-M   'P 1'
#
loop_
_entity.id
_entity.type
_entity.pdbx_description
1 polymer ?
#
loop_
_entity_poly.entity_id
_entity_poly.type
_entity_poly.pdbx_seq_one_letter_code
_entity_poly.pdbx_strand_id
1 'polypeptide(L)'
;MKKIFCLLAMAGLVCMPTHAAPGKEVTLKLLETSDVHGCYFPYDFIKRKPMRGSLARVSSFVKEQRATYGDHLILMDNGDILQGQPVAYYYNFIDTASVHVNAAMLNYMGYDLATIGNHDVETGHDVYDRWIGQCQFPMLGANVVDTRTDEPYLKPYTVIERDGVKVAVLGMITPAIPSWLPEQLWKNLRFEDMEACARKWVEVIREKEQPDALVGLFHAGPEGNMLDNTVENGSANVAKNIPGFDVVFMGHDHTRYCEKIVNVAGDSVLLINPANMARAVADVTVKVTKNDGKLVGKSVSGQLTDMDAYPVDEAFMQTFDSQYQATREFVSRKIGSIDRTITTKDAYFGPSAFIDLIHQLQLDITGADVSFCAPLSFAAEIKEGDIYMSDMFNLYKYENMLYVMSLSGQEIKDFLEMSYAIWTNQMKSPEDHLLLLNEKNNGFGYFKNPSFNFDSAAGIIYTVDVTKPQGEKITIQSMADGTPFDLQKRYKVAVNSYRGNGGGDLLTKGAGIPKEELSKRILSSTEKDLRYYLMQRIEEVKVLHPQPLNQWKFIPEEWTVPAAARDYRFLFERSKE
;
A
#
# COMPACT_ATOMS: atom_id res chain seq x y z
N MET A 1 -49.15 68.17 65.39
CA MET A 1 -49.16 66.83 64.80
C MET A 1 -48.38 66.93 63.48
N LYS A 2 -47.08 66.54 63.51
CA LYS A 2 -46.18 66.57 62.35
C LYS A 2 -46.09 65.14 61.80
N LYS A 3 -46.43 64.96 60.51
CA LYS A 3 -46.30 63.71 59.81
C LYS A 3 -44.87 63.67 59.18
N ILE A 4 -44.08 62.68 59.55
CA ILE A 4 -42.78 62.38 58.98
C ILE A 4 -43.01 61.40 57.80
N PHE A 5 -42.53 61.79 56.57
CA PHE A 5 -42.50 60.95 55.41
C PHE A 5 -41.14 60.29 55.36
N CYS A 6 -41.05 58.99 55.48
CA CYS A 6 -39.85 58.23 55.15
C CYS A 6 -39.81 57.93 53.64
N LEU A 7 -38.81 58.44 52.94
CA LEU A 7 -38.45 58.00 51.54
C LEU A 7 -37.58 56.80 51.63
N LEU A 8 -38.06 55.64 51.16
CA LEU A 8 -37.20 54.49 50.83
C LEU A 8 -36.58 54.67 49.43
N ALA A 9 -35.27 54.84 49.40
CA ALA A 9 -34.51 54.79 48.16
C ALA A 9 -34.23 53.30 47.80
N MET A 10 -34.90 52.77 46.78
CA MET A 10 -34.54 51.49 46.15
C MET A 10 -33.33 51.70 45.25
N ALA A 11 -32.14 51.23 45.64
CA ALA A 11 -31.00 51.12 44.77
C ALA A 11 -31.19 49.88 43.87
N GLY A 12 -31.57 50.11 42.60
CA GLY A 12 -31.61 49.05 41.57
C GLY A 12 -30.18 48.68 41.17
N LEU A 13 -29.75 47.48 41.52
CA LEU A 13 -28.54 46.88 40.96
C LEU A 13 -28.78 46.57 39.47
N VAL A 14 -28.22 47.42 38.59
CA VAL A 14 -28.17 47.14 37.16
C VAL A 14 -27.08 46.11 36.95
N CYS A 15 -27.46 44.85 36.81
CA CYS A 15 -26.58 43.77 36.35
C CYS A 15 -26.25 44.05 34.86
N MET A 16 -25.14 44.72 34.57
CA MET A 16 -24.63 44.81 33.21
C MET A 16 -24.20 43.41 32.77
N PRO A 17 -24.63 42.92 31.62
CA PRO A 17 -24.07 41.70 31.07
C PRO A 17 -22.58 41.94 30.79
N THR A 18 -21.72 41.24 31.51
CA THR A 18 -20.29 41.18 31.18
C THR A 18 -20.20 40.47 29.83
N HIS A 19 -19.98 41.25 28.75
CA HIS A 19 -19.53 40.68 27.48
C HIS A 19 -18.16 40.07 27.76
N ALA A 20 -18.11 38.76 27.84
CA ALA A 20 -16.83 38.04 27.80
C ALA A 20 -16.07 38.49 26.55
N ALA A 21 -14.81 38.88 26.69
CA ALA A 21 -13.98 39.22 25.56
C ALA A 21 -14.03 38.05 24.55
N PRO A 22 -14.11 38.34 23.24
CA PRO A 22 -14.12 37.26 22.24
C PRO A 22 -12.82 36.45 22.41
N GLY A 23 -12.98 35.11 22.52
CA GLY A 23 -11.84 34.22 22.66
C GLY A 23 -10.87 34.37 21.46
N LYS A 24 -9.58 34.13 21.70
CA LYS A 24 -8.55 34.10 20.62
C LYS A 24 -8.82 32.87 19.73
N GLU A 25 -9.12 33.10 18.45
CA GLU A 25 -9.21 32.04 17.43
C GLU A 25 -7.84 31.81 16.79
N VAL A 26 -7.41 30.58 16.73
CA VAL A 26 -6.21 30.13 16.01
C VAL A 26 -6.64 29.15 14.92
N THR A 27 -6.23 29.39 13.69
CA THR A 27 -6.49 28.51 12.55
C THR A 27 -5.22 27.75 12.20
N LEU A 28 -5.28 26.43 12.28
CA LEU A 28 -4.20 25.54 11.87
C LEU A 28 -4.54 24.86 10.55
N LYS A 29 -3.53 24.69 9.71
CA LYS A 29 -3.59 24.00 8.43
C LYS A 29 -2.79 22.70 8.55
N LEU A 30 -3.46 21.56 8.42
CA LEU A 30 -2.86 20.23 8.47
C LEU A 30 -2.88 19.65 7.06
N LEU A 31 -1.72 19.29 6.53
CA LEU A 31 -1.57 18.70 5.21
C LEU A 31 -0.97 17.31 5.36
N GLU A 32 -1.50 16.34 4.63
CA GLU A 32 -0.98 14.97 4.61
C GLU A 32 -0.74 14.50 3.18
N THR A 33 0.44 13.91 2.99
CA THR A 33 0.72 12.98 1.89
C THR A 33 0.69 11.55 2.40
N SER A 34 0.27 10.60 1.56
CA SER A 34 0.25 9.18 1.85
C SER A 34 0.53 8.38 0.59
N ASP A 35 1.10 7.18 0.74
CA ASP A 35 1.24 6.22 -0.37
C ASP A 35 1.89 6.85 -1.61
N VAL A 36 2.94 7.65 -1.39
CA VAL A 36 3.63 8.37 -2.46
C VAL A 36 4.29 7.42 -3.45
N HIS A 37 4.71 6.22 -3.00
CA HIS A 37 5.24 5.15 -3.83
C HIS A 37 6.34 5.59 -4.81
N GLY A 38 7.33 6.33 -4.30
CA GLY A 38 8.45 6.79 -5.11
C GLY A 38 8.11 7.85 -6.16
N CYS A 39 6.87 8.37 -6.19
CA CYS A 39 6.47 9.45 -7.09
C CYS A 39 7.02 10.81 -6.62
N TYR A 40 8.35 10.91 -6.54
CA TYR A 40 9.03 12.11 -6.08
C TYR A 40 9.12 13.17 -7.18
N PHE A 41 9.44 12.73 -8.39
CA PHE A 41 9.59 13.56 -9.58
C PHE A 41 8.35 13.49 -10.49
N PRO A 42 8.09 14.51 -11.32
CA PRO A 42 6.93 14.53 -12.23
C PRO A 42 7.16 13.65 -13.48
N TYR A 43 7.80 12.48 -13.29
CA TYR A 43 8.20 11.57 -14.36
C TYR A 43 8.06 10.12 -13.91
N ASP A 44 7.33 9.33 -14.70
CA ASP A 44 7.20 7.88 -14.56
C ASP A 44 8.44 7.22 -15.17
N PHE A 45 9.35 6.77 -14.33
CA PHE A 45 10.62 6.15 -14.76
C PHE A 45 10.41 4.76 -15.38
N ILE A 46 9.28 4.10 -15.09
CA ILE A 46 8.92 2.80 -15.67
C ILE A 46 8.41 3.01 -17.09
N LYS A 47 7.42 3.89 -17.28
CA LYS A 47 6.79 4.18 -18.57
C LYS A 47 7.52 5.25 -19.38
N ARG A 48 8.58 5.85 -18.83
CA ARG A 48 9.42 6.90 -19.44
C ARG A 48 8.63 8.08 -19.99
N LYS A 49 7.67 8.60 -19.20
CA LYS A 49 6.81 9.72 -19.61
C LYS A 49 6.45 10.62 -18.43
N PRO A 50 6.03 11.86 -18.68
CA PRO A 50 5.52 12.72 -17.62
C PRO A 50 4.35 12.08 -16.85
N MET A 51 4.26 12.36 -15.54
CA MET A 51 3.17 11.93 -14.68
C MET A 51 2.51 13.10 -13.95
N ARG A 52 1.28 12.89 -13.49
CA ARG A 52 0.47 13.95 -12.87
C ARG A 52 0.83 14.19 -11.40
N GLY A 53 0.93 13.13 -10.60
CA GLY A 53 1.29 13.23 -9.18
C GLY A 53 2.80 13.27 -8.97
N SER A 54 3.30 14.08 -8.04
CA SER A 54 4.69 14.05 -7.58
C SER A 54 4.90 14.91 -6.35
N LEU A 55 5.94 14.60 -5.54
CA LEU A 55 6.37 15.50 -4.45
C LEU A 55 6.80 16.87 -4.97
N ALA A 56 7.33 16.97 -6.19
CA ALA A 56 7.67 18.25 -6.80
C ALA A 56 6.44 19.16 -7.02
N ARG A 57 5.24 18.62 -7.22
CA ARG A 57 3.99 19.38 -7.27
C ARG A 57 3.43 19.66 -5.88
N VAL A 58 3.51 18.68 -4.98
CA VAL A 58 3.19 18.87 -3.56
C VAL A 58 4.01 20.03 -2.98
N SER A 59 5.30 20.13 -3.34
CA SER A 59 6.18 21.23 -2.90
C SER A 59 5.63 22.60 -3.29
N SER A 60 5.12 22.78 -4.52
CA SER A 60 4.47 24.03 -4.94
C SER A 60 3.24 24.35 -4.11
N PHE A 61 2.38 23.34 -3.88
CA PHE A 61 1.19 23.52 -3.03
C PHE A 61 1.56 23.87 -1.60
N VAL A 62 2.51 23.17 -0.99
CA VAL A 62 2.98 23.43 0.37
C VAL A 62 3.57 24.86 0.50
N LYS A 63 4.33 25.34 -0.48
CA LYS A 63 4.87 26.71 -0.49
C LYS A 63 3.75 27.76 -0.51
N GLU A 64 2.72 27.53 -1.32
CA GLU A 64 1.53 28.42 -1.35
C GLU A 64 0.81 28.43 0.00
N GLN A 65 0.58 27.26 0.59
CA GLN A 65 -0.08 27.16 1.88
C GLN A 65 0.77 27.78 3.01
N ARG A 66 2.10 27.58 2.98
CA ARG A 66 3.00 28.25 3.95
C ARG A 66 3.03 29.76 3.83
N ALA A 67 2.90 30.29 2.62
CA ALA A 67 2.79 31.74 2.43
C ALA A 67 1.53 32.32 3.12
N THR A 68 0.48 31.52 3.26
CA THR A 68 -0.80 31.92 3.88
C THR A 68 -0.82 31.65 5.39
N TYR A 69 -0.35 30.48 5.82
CA TYR A 69 -0.52 30.01 7.20
C TYR A 69 0.77 30.11 8.03
N GLY A 70 1.93 30.32 7.40
CA GLY A 70 3.22 30.38 8.11
C GLY A 70 3.47 29.13 8.97
N ASP A 71 3.84 29.36 10.23
CA ASP A 71 4.08 28.29 11.21
C ASP A 71 2.82 27.53 11.65
N HIS A 72 1.62 28.05 11.29
CA HIS A 72 0.36 27.34 11.56
C HIS A 72 0.09 26.18 10.60
N LEU A 73 0.94 25.98 9.59
CA LEU A 73 0.90 24.80 8.73
C LEU A 73 1.67 23.66 9.39
N ILE A 74 1.04 22.49 9.47
CA ILE A 74 1.63 21.20 9.91
C ILE A 74 1.59 20.27 8.71
N LEU A 75 2.76 19.81 8.26
CA LEU A 75 2.92 18.93 7.10
C LEU A 75 3.33 17.52 7.57
N MET A 76 2.59 16.51 7.13
CA MET A 76 2.73 15.12 7.57
C MET A 76 2.83 14.17 6.39
N ASP A 77 3.54 13.05 6.56
CA ASP A 77 3.52 11.91 5.63
C ASP A 77 3.02 10.65 6.34
N ASN A 78 2.17 9.88 5.67
CA ASN A 78 1.52 8.72 6.27
C ASN A 78 2.09 7.38 5.76
N GLY A 79 3.33 7.37 5.28
CA GLY A 79 4.04 6.14 4.90
C GLY A 79 3.76 5.64 3.49
N ASP A 80 4.30 4.46 3.18
CA ASP A 80 4.38 3.84 1.85
C ASP A 80 5.05 4.76 0.82
N ILE A 81 6.22 5.24 1.20
CA ILE A 81 6.99 6.19 0.41
C ILE A 81 8.22 5.56 -0.24
N LEU A 82 8.76 4.46 0.34
CA LEU A 82 10.03 3.84 -0.07
C LEU A 82 9.90 2.77 -1.16
N GLN A 83 8.71 2.51 -1.70
CA GLN A 83 8.47 1.49 -2.73
C GLN A 83 7.69 2.09 -3.91
N GLY A 84 7.85 1.54 -5.12
CA GLY A 84 7.04 1.87 -6.30
C GLY A 84 7.87 2.33 -7.49
N GLN A 85 8.15 3.62 -7.63
CA GLN A 85 8.98 4.11 -8.74
C GLN A 85 10.45 3.70 -8.56
N PRO A 86 11.19 3.47 -9.65
CA PRO A 86 12.60 3.06 -9.64
C PRO A 86 13.54 3.95 -8.82
N VAL A 87 13.21 5.21 -8.61
CA VAL A 87 14.01 6.11 -7.77
C VAL A 87 14.06 5.63 -6.31
N ALA A 88 12.96 5.11 -5.77
CA ALA A 88 12.97 4.52 -4.44
C ALA A 88 13.90 3.30 -4.39
N TYR A 89 13.72 2.34 -5.31
CA TYR A 89 14.60 1.17 -5.41
C TYR A 89 16.08 1.54 -5.52
N TYR A 90 16.42 2.54 -6.33
CA TYR A 90 17.79 2.97 -6.54
C TYR A 90 18.44 3.43 -5.23
N TYR A 91 17.76 4.27 -4.44
CA TYR A 91 18.28 4.77 -3.16
C TYR A 91 18.10 3.80 -1.99
N ASN A 92 17.20 2.84 -2.11
CA ASN A 92 17.11 1.75 -1.14
C ASN A 92 18.30 0.80 -1.25
N PHE A 93 18.65 0.34 -2.48
CA PHE A 93 19.45 -0.86 -2.69
C PHE A 93 20.69 -0.67 -3.56
N ILE A 94 20.81 0.41 -4.34
CA ILE A 94 21.93 0.64 -5.27
C ILE A 94 22.85 1.74 -4.71
N ASP A 95 22.36 2.95 -4.53
CA ASP A 95 23.11 4.03 -3.87
C ASP A 95 22.78 4.07 -2.38
N THR A 96 23.43 3.21 -1.61
CA THR A 96 23.24 3.12 -0.16
C THR A 96 24.18 4.04 0.63
N ALA A 97 25.15 4.67 -0.05
CA ALA A 97 26.16 5.54 0.57
C ALA A 97 25.69 7.00 0.71
N SER A 98 24.89 7.47 -0.23
CA SER A 98 24.33 8.83 -0.19
C SER A 98 23.21 8.95 0.84
N VAL A 99 22.91 10.20 1.22
CA VAL A 99 21.66 10.47 1.97
C VAL A 99 20.48 9.99 1.12
N HIS A 100 19.58 9.26 1.73
CA HIS A 100 18.41 8.74 1.04
C HIS A 100 17.61 9.90 0.43
N VAL A 101 17.37 9.85 -0.89
CA VAL A 101 16.76 10.96 -1.64
C VAL A 101 15.43 11.41 -1.03
N ASN A 102 14.61 10.45 -0.57
CA ASN A 102 13.34 10.79 0.03
C ASN A 102 13.52 11.52 1.37
N ALA A 103 14.40 11.08 2.26
CA ALA A 103 14.68 11.80 3.51
C ALA A 103 15.15 13.24 3.23
N ALA A 104 16.03 13.42 2.24
CA ALA A 104 16.48 14.74 1.83
C ALA A 104 15.32 15.62 1.30
N MET A 105 14.38 15.04 0.53
CA MET A 105 13.21 15.74 0.01
C MET A 105 12.22 16.14 1.10
N LEU A 106 11.90 15.23 2.00
CA LEU A 106 10.98 15.54 3.12
C LEU A 106 11.59 16.61 4.04
N ASN A 107 12.90 16.51 4.35
CA ASN A 107 13.61 17.55 5.10
C ASN A 107 13.59 18.90 4.37
N TYR A 108 13.86 18.94 3.05
CA TYR A 108 13.80 20.16 2.23
C TYR A 108 12.40 20.79 2.23
N MET A 109 11.36 19.96 2.13
CA MET A 109 9.97 20.41 2.16
C MET A 109 9.52 20.82 3.56
N GLY A 110 10.28 20.48 4.62
CA GLY A 110 10.00 20.81 6.01
C GLY A 110 8.78 20.06 6.54
N TYR A 111 8.77 18.73 6.39
CA TYR A 111 7.79 17.91 7.08
C TYR A 111 7.97 18.01 8.59
N ASP A 112 6.87 18.07 9.34
CA ASP A 112 6.85 18.19 10.79
C ASP A 112 6.89 16.82 11.49
N LEU A 113 6.34 15.78 10.85
CA LEU A 113 6.32 14.39 11.33
C LEU A 113 5.91 13.44 10.20
N ALA A 114 6.13 12.15 10.41
CA ALA A 114 5.63 11.10 9.53
C ALA A 114 5.34 9.80 10.30
N THR A 115 4.70 8.85 9.65
CA THR A 115 4.64 7.43 10.06
C THR A 115 5.27 6.56 8.99
N ILE A 116 5.40 5.26 9.24
CA ILE A 116 5.85 4.29 8.24
C ILE A 116 4.66 3.50 7.71
N GLY A 117 4.76 3.01 6.47
CA GLY A 117 3.81 2.09 5.86
C GLY A 117 4.36 0.68 5.71
N ASN A 118 3.53 -0.26 5.26
CA ASN A 118 3.95 -1.65 5.07
C ASN A 118 5.02 -1.81 3.99
N HIS A 119 4.97 -1.01 2.93
CA HIS A 119 6.00 -1.02 1.89
C HIS A 119 7.30 -0.32 2.31
N ASP A 120 7.28 0.49 3.37
CA ASP A 120 8.52 0.98 3.97
C ASP A 120 9.17 -0.15 4.78
N VAL A 121 8.40 -0.90 5.58
CA VAL A 121 8.88 -2.10 6.31
C VAL A 121 9.37 -3.20 5.35
N GLU A 122 8.77 -3.34 4.17
CA GLU A 122 9.17 -4.29 3.12
C GLU A 122 10.63 -4.11 2.69
N THR A 123 11.19 -2.92 2.82
CA THR A 123 12.59 -2.65 2.46
C THR A 123 13.62 -3.26 3.42
N GLY A 124 13.19 -3.67 4.62
CA GLY A 124 14.04 -4.24 5.67
C GLY A 124 14.79 -3.19 6.51
N HIS A 125 15.25 -3.62 7.70
CA HIS A 125 15.91 -2.76 8.69
C HIS A 125 17.06 -1.92 8.12
N ASP A 126 17.90 -2.49 7.27
CA ASP A 126 19.05 -1.78 6.68
C ASP A 126 18.65 -0.54 5.88
N VAL A 127 17.45 -0.52 5.32
CA VAL A 127 16.92 0.58 4.53
C VAL A 127 16.08 1.53 5.38
N TYR A 128 15.01 1.03 6.01
CA TYR A 128 14.10 1.94 6.69
C TYR A 128 14.70 2.56 7.96
N ASP A 129 15.58 1.87 8.71
CA ASP A 129 16.26 2.46 9.86
C ASP A 129 17.24 3.57 9.43
N ARG A 130 17.96 3.35 8.30
CA ARG A 130 18.81 4.38 7.71
C ARG A 130 18.00 5.60 7.30
N TRP A 131 16.88 5.39 6.60
CA TRP A 131 15.98 6.45 6.16
C TRP A 131 15.39 7.24 7.34
N ILE A 132 14.86 6.55 8.35
CA ILE A 132 14.33 7.15 9.58
C ILE A 132 15.41 7.99 10.26
N GLY A 133 16.63 7.46 10.39
CA GLY A 133 17.77 8.17 11.02
C GLY A 133 18.22 9.42 10.24
N GLN A 134 17.87 9.57 8.98
CA GLN A 134 18.19 10.72 8.14
C GLN A 134 17.05 11.77 8.07
N CYS A 135 15.84 11.43 8.54
CA CYS A 135 14.74 12.37 8.68
C CYS A 135 14.97 13.31 9.87
N GLN A 136 14.72 14.62 9.69
CA GLN A 136 14.93 15.66 10.72
C GLN A 136 13.66 15.93 11.54
N PHE A 137 12.70 15.06 11.49
CA PHE A 137 11.42 15.13 12.19
C PHE A 137 11.08 13.75 12.80
N PRO A 138 10.15 13.67 13.77
CA PRO A 138 9.80 12.41 14.41
C PRO A 138 9.04 11.47 13.45
N MET A 139 9.45 10.20 13.46
CA MET A 139 8.70 9.09 12.88
C MET A 139 7.83 8.46 13.96
N LEU A 140 6.55 8.27 13.67
CA LEU A 140 5.55 7.77 14.60
C LEU A 140 5.14 6.33 14.29
N GLY A 141 4.80 5.56 15.33
CA GLY A 141 4.37 4.18 15.18
C GLY A 141 4.05 3.54 16.54
N ALA A 142 2.95 3.97 17.15
CA ALA A 142 2.56 3.56 18.50
C ALA A 142 2.36 2.04 18.65
N ASN A 143 1.88 1.38 17.61
CA ASN A 143 1.62 -0.06 17.59
C ASN A 143 2.75 -0.90 17.00
N VAL A 144 3.89 -0.29 16.68
CA VAL A 144 5.12 -0.98 16.30
C VAL A 144 5.99 -1.14 17.55
N VAL A 145 6.07 -2.35 18.10
CA VAL A 145 6.71 -2.63 19.39
C VAL A 145 8.01 -3.40 19.17
N ASP A 146 9.09 -2.95 19.80
CA ASP A 146 10.35 -3.70 19.88
C ASP A 146 10.19 -4.84 20.90
N THR A 147 10.23 -6.09 20.42
CA THR A 147 10.04 -7.29 21.25
C THR A 147 11.16 -7.53 22.29
N ARG A 148 12.29 -6.81 22.17
CA ARG A 148 13.42 -6.90 23.13
C ARG A 148 13.19 -6.04 24.38
N THR A 149 12.42 -4.96 24.24
CA THR A 149 12.17 -3.97 25.30
C THR A 149 10.72 -3.92 25.74
N ASP A 150 9.81 -4.43 24.91
CA ASP A 150 8.35 -4.31 25.05
C ASP A 150 7.83 -2.85 25.01
N GLU A 151 8.65 -1.95 24.42
CA GLU A 151 8.33 -0.53 24.24
C GLU A 151 8.11 -0.22 22.75
N PRO A 152 7.41 0.88 22.40
CA PRO A 152 7.27 1.30 21.01
C PRO A 152 8.62 1.50 20.32
N TYR A 153 8.78 0.90 19.15
CA TYR A 153 10.00 1.02 18.33
C TYR A 153 10.18 2.43 17.76
N LEU A 154 9.09 3.08 17.40
CA LEU A 154 9.02 4.48 16.98
C LEU A 154 8.34 5.31 18.06
N LYS A 155 8.40 6.65 17.95
CA LYS A 155 7.62 7.48 18.88
C LYS A 155 6.14 7.16 18.74
N PRO A 156 5.40 6.95 19.83
CA PRO A 156 3.96 6.64 19.73
C PRO A 156 3.15 7.86 19.27
N TYR A 157 3.52 9.04 19.74
CA TYR A 157 2.87 10.30 19.38
C TYR A 157 3.85 11.48 19.48
N THR A 158 3.44 12.61 18.94
CA THR A 158 4.12 13.89 19.12
C THR A 158 3.11 14.99 19.42
N VAL A 159 3.56 16.07 20.07
CA VAL A 159 2.75 17.27 20.33
C VAL A 159 3.39 18.46 19.61
N ILE A 160 2.61 19.16 18.82
CA ILE A 160 2.99 20.40 18.14
C ILE A 160 2.20 21.53 18.76
N GLU A 161 2.87 22.57 19.23
CA GLU A 161 2.24 23.76 19.78
C GLU A 161 2.40 24.93 18.82
N ARG A 162 1.30 25.58 18.48
CA ARG A 162 1.27 26.80 17.66
C ARG A 162 0.34 27.82 18.29
N ASP A 163 0.84 29.00 18.60
CA ASP A 163 0.08 30.10 19.22
C ASP A 163 -0.71 29.71 20.48
N GLY A 164 -0.17 28.78 21.27
CA GLY A 164 -0.80 28.27 22.50
C GLY A 164 -1.91 27.24 22.23
N VAL A 165 -2.02 26.74 21.00
CA VAL A 165 -2.85 25.58 20.64
C VAL A 165 -1.96 24.34 20.54
N LYS A 166 -2.28 23.30 21.30
CA LYS A 166 -1.61 22.02 21.31
C LYS A 166 -2.35 21.03 20.42
N VAL A 167 -1.65 20.50 19.42
CA VAL A 167 -2.11 19.39 18.57
C VAL A 167 -1.29 18.15 18.90
N ALA A 168 -1.92 17.11 19.42
CA ALA A 168 -1.29 15.81 19.58
C ALA A 168 -1.57 14.95 18.35
N VAL A 169 -0.55 14.29 17.81
CA VAL A 169 -0.66 13.37 16.68
C VAL A 169 -0.23 11.99 17.12
N LEU A 170 -1.15 11.02 17.09
CA LEU A 170 -0.89 9.59 17.34
C LEU A 170 -0.64 8.90 15.99
N GLY A 171 0.51 8.24 15.82
CA GLY A 171 0.84 7.50 14.60
C GLY A 171 0.65 6.00 14.77
N MET A 172 0.06 5.33 13.79
CA MET A 172 -0.07 3.87 13.75
C MET A 172 0.04 3.33 12.32
N ILE A 173 0.34 2.04 12.21
CA ILE A 173 0.40 1.30 10.94
C ILE A 173 -0.57 0.10 11.00
N THR A 174 -0.99 -0.39 9.83
CA THR A 174 -1.71 -1.67 9.74
C THR A 174 -0.97 -2.77 10.50
N PRO A 175 -1.64 -3.55 11.35
CA PRO A 175 -1.00 -4.64 12.07
C PRO A 175 -0.81 -5.91 11.21
N ALA A 176 -1.27 -5.91 9.97
CA ALA A 176 -1.25 -7.09 9.09
C ALA A 176 0.12 -7.37 8.43
N ILE A 177 1.17 -6.64 8.77
CA ILE A 177 2.55 -6.82 8.27
C ILE A 177 3.00 -8.29 8.25
N PRO A 178 2.82 -9.09 9.33
CA PRO A 178 3.25 -10.48 9.35
C PRO A 178 2.50 -11.39 8.37
N SER A 179 1.36 -10.93 7.83
CA SER A 179 0.59 -11.70 6.84
C SER A 179 1.20 -11.61 5.44
N TRP A 180 2.08 -10.64 5.19
CA TRP A 180 2.63 -10.39 3.85
C TRP A 180 4.15 -10.49 3.80
N LEU A 181 4.84 -10.01 4.84
CA LEU A 181 6.28 -9.80 4.79
C LEU A 181 7.05 -10.89 5.54
N PRO A 182 8.22 -11.32 5.01
CA PRO A 182 9.15 -12.19 5.71
C PRO A 182 9.55 -11.61 7.07
N GLU A 183 9.58 -12.43 8.11
CA GLU A 183 9.97 -12.01 9.48
C GLU A 183 11.34 -11.33 9.53
N GLN A 184 12.26 -11.71 8.65
CA GLN A 184 13.59 -11.10 8.57
C GLN A 184 13.56 -9.59 8.28
N LEU A 185 12.52 -9.07 7.58
CA LEU A 185 12.39 -7.66 7.24
C LEU A 185 11.92 -6.81 8.43
N TRP A 186 11.21 -7.42 9.36
CA TRP A 186 10.68 -6.80 10.59
C TRP A 186 11.14 -7.52 11.87
N LYS A 187 12.32 -8.14 11.82
CA LYS A 187 12.90 -8.88 12.94
C LYS A 187 12.91 -8.05 14.23
N ASN A 188 12.51 -8.68 15.35
CA ASN A 188 12.36 -8.05 16.66
C ASN A 188 11.25 -6.98 16.75
N LEU A 189 10.33 -6.93 15.79
CA LEU A 189 9.14 -6.09 15.88
C LEU A 189 7.89 -6.94 16.12
N ARG A 190 6.89 -6.33 16.74
CA ARG A 190 5.53 -6.84 16.87
C ARG A 190 4.56 -5.71 16.50
N PHE A 191 3.49 -6.04 15.81
CA PHE A 191 2.46 -5.09 15.40
C PHE A 191 1.20 -5.36 16.22
N GLU A 192 0.82 -4.39 17.07
CA GLU A 192 -0.32 -4.51 17.96
C GLU A 192 -1.62 -4.09 17.26
N ASP A 193 -2.75 -4.62 17.74
CA ASP A 193 -4.08 -4.22 17.30
C ASP A 193 -4.27 -2.70 17.45
N MET A 194 -4.80 -2.07 16.40
CA MET A 194 -4.92 -0.60 16.34
C MET A 194 -5.88 -0.04 17.39
N GLU A 195 -7.01 -0.71 17.65
CA GLU A 195 -8.00 -0.21 18.60
C GLU A 195 -7.47 -0.33 20.04
N ALA A 196 -6.87 -1.46 20.39
CA ALA A 196 -6.27 -1.67 21.70
C ALA A 196 -5.12 -0.68 21.96
N CYS A 197 -4.25 -0.48 20.98
CA CYS A 197 -3.14 0.49 21.02
C CYS A 197 -3.66 1.93 21.16
N ALA A 198 -4.64 2.34 20.33
CA ALA A 198 -5.22 3.68 20.38
C ALA A 198 -5.87 3.96 21.74
N ARG A 199 -6.59 3.01 22.33
CA ARG A 199 -7.22 3.13 23.65
C ARG A 199 -6.18 3.48 24.72
N LYS A 200 -5.06 2.74 24.74
CA LYS A 200 -3.94 3.00 25.66
C LYS A 200 -3.35 4.40 25.48
N TRP A 201 -2.99 4.76 24.24
CA TRP A 201 -2.27 5.99 24.00
C TRP A 201 -3.12 7.25 24.05
N VAL A 202 -4.41 7.19 23.68
CA VAL A 202 -5.33 8.32 23.84
C VAL A 202 -5.51 8.69 25.30
N GLU A 203 -5.58 7.70 26.22
CA GLU A 203 -5.62 7.94 27.65
C GLU A 203 -4.34 8.65 28.13
N VAL A 204 -3.15 8.13 27.77
CA VAL A 204 -1.85 8.73 28.08
C VAL A 204 -1.74 10.17 27.58
N ILE A 205 -2.13 10.41 26.31
CA ILE A 205 -2.07 11.74 25.68
C ILE A 205 -2.98 12.72 26.42
N ARG A 206 -4.21 12.32 26.75
CA ARG A 206 -5.15 13.18 27.46
C ARG A 206 -4.68 13.54 28.87
N GLU A 207 -4.13 12.58 29.59
CA GLU A 207 -3.66 12.81 30.96
C GLU A 207 -2.40 13.68 31.00
N LYS A 208 -1.41 13.41 30.14
CA LYS A 208 -0.11 14.06 30.18
C LYS A 208 -0.08 15.40 29.42
N GLU A 209 -0.69 15.45 28.21
CA GLU A 209 -0.50 16.55 27.29
C GLU A 209 -1.68 17.52 27.29
N GLN A 210 -2.89 17.02 27.57
CA GLN A 210 -4.13 17.81 27.53
C GLN A 210 -4.28 18.62 26.23
N PRO A 211 -4.22 17.99 25.05
CA PRO A 211 -4.20 18.67 23.78
C PRO A 211 -5.54 19.36 23.47
N ASP A 212 -5.49 20.45 22.71
CA ASP A 212 -6.67 21.14 22.18
C ASP A 212 -7.29 20.39 21.01
N ALA A 213 -6.44 19.69 20.23
CA ALA A 213 -6.85 18.79 19.15
C ALA A 213 -6.07 17.48 19.18
N LEU A 214 -6.74 16.37 18.91
CA LEU A 214 -6.14 15.04 18.79
C LEU A 214 -6.32 14.54 17.36
N VAL A 215 -5.22 14.18 16.74
CA VAL A 215 -5.10 13.73 15.35
C VAL A 215 -4.60 12.29 15.32
N GLY A 216 -5.25 11.45 14.52
CA GLY A 216 -4.71 10.15 14.11
C GLY A 216 -3.98 10.28 12.77
N LEU A 217 -2.79 9.71 12.67
CA LEU A 217 -2.04 9.54 11.41
C LEU A 217 -1.83 8.04 11.25
N PHE A 218 -2.72 7.38 10.52
CA PHE A 218 -2.83 5.93 10.50
C PHE A 218 -2.59 5.38 9.10
N HIS A 219 -1.50 4.66 8.91
CA HIS A 219 -1.26 3.94 7.67
C HIS A 219 -2.11 2.66 7.63
N ALA A 220 -3.41 2.85 7.49
CA ALA A 220 -4.44 1.83 7.34
C ALA A 220 -5.68 2.48 6.70
N GLY A 221 -6.41 1.71 5.91
CA GLY A 221 -7.70 2.14 5.33
C GLY A 221 -8.81 2.27 6.37
N PRO A 222 -10.01 2.71 5.96
CA PRO A 222 -11.10 2.99 6.87
C PRO A 222 -11.57 1.74 7.64
N GLU A 223 -11.92 0.67 6.93
CA GLU A 223 -12.42 -0.57 7.54
C GLU A 223 -12.29 -1.77 6.59
N GLY A 224 -12.26 -2.96 7.15
CA GLY A 224 -12.33 -4.20 6.40
C GLY A 224 -11.05 -5.01 6.41
N ASN A 225 -11.15 -6.16 5.77
CA ASN A 225 -10.19 -7.24 5.66
C ASN A 225 -9.71 -7.81 7.01
N MET A 226 -10.17 -9.03 7.29
CA MET A 226 -9.62 -9.84 8.37
C MET A 226 -8.54 -10.76 7.80
N LEU A 227 -7.30 -10.55 8.23
CA LEU A 227 -6.16 -11.38 7.88
C LEU A 227 -5.63 -12.03 9.16
N ASP A 228 -5.69 -13.37 9.25
CA ASP A 228 -5.16 -14.14 10.38
C ASP A 228 -5.64 -13.62 11.76
N ASN A 229 -6.95 -13.34 11.90
CA ASN A 229 -7.59 -12.71 13.07
C ASN A 229 -7.13 -11.27 13.36
N THR A 230 -6.45 -10.61 12.45
CA THR A 230 -6.01 -9.22 12.54
C THR A 230 -6.83 -8.36 11.59
N VAL A 231 -7.32 -7.23 12.07
CA VAL A 231 -8.01 -6.24 11.22
C VAL A 231 -6.95 -5.44 10.46
N GLU A 232 -6.91 -5.60 9.12
CA GLU A 232 -5.97 -4.88 8.26
C GLU A 232 -6.26 -3.37 8.26
N ASN A 233 -7.51 -3.01 7.98
CA ASN A 233 -7.97 -1.63 7.87
C ASN A 233 -8.87 -1.29 9.06
N GLY A 234 -8.32 -0.61 10.06
CA GLY A 234 -8.99 -0.35 11.33
C GLY A 234 -9.21 1.13 11.66
N SER A 235 -8.88 2.06 10.76
CA SER A 235 -8.86 3.50 11.08
C SER A 235 -10.23 4.05 11.47
N ALA A 236 -11.29 3.65 10.76
CA ALA A 236 -12.66 4.07 11.10
C ALA A 236 -13.16 3.40 12.39
N ASN A 237 -12.75 2.14 12.66
CA ASN A 237 -13.08 1.47 13.91
C ASN A 237 -12.46 2.21 15.11
N VAL A 238 -11.18 2.60 15.00
CA VAL A 238 -10.50 3.41 16.02
C VAL A 238 -11.24 4.74 16.22
N ALA A 239 -11.50 5.48 15.15
CA ALA A 239 -12.19 6.78 15.22
C ALA A 239 -13.59 6.67 15.83
N LYS A 240 -14.32 5.59 15.55
CA LYS A 240 -15.68 5.34 16.04
C LYS A 240 -15.69 4.91 17.50
N ASN A 241 -14.79 4.00 17.89
CA ASN A 241 -14.85 3.32 19.19
C ASN A 241 -13.99 3.99 20.27
N ILE A 242 -13.03 4.85 19.89
CA ILE A 242 -12.14 5.57 20.79
C ILE A 242 -12.44 7.07 20.71
N PRO A 243 -13.20 7.65 21.66
CA PRO A 243 -13.53 9.07 21.64
C PRO A 243 -12.29 9.96 21.78
N GLY A 244 -12.34 11.14 21.17
CA GLY A 244 -11.36 12.21 21.34
C GLY A 244 -10.63 12.63 20.11
N PHE A 245 -10.59 11.80 19.06
CA PHE A 245 -10.05 12.22 17.77
C PHE A 245 -10.93 13.30 17.12
N ASP A 246 -10.28 14.29 16.54
CA ASP A 246 -10.91 15.35 15.75
C ASP A 246 -10.82 15.04 14.26
N VAL A 247 -9.69 14.49 13.84
CA VAL A 247 -9.42 14.02 12.50
C VAL A 247 -8.55 12.78 12.53
N VAL A 248 -8.80 11.86 11.61
CA VAL A 248 -7.95 10.70 11.33
C VAL A 248 -7.56 10.75 9.86
N PHE A 249 -6.28 10.97 9.62
CA PHE A 249 -5.66 10.80 8.32
C PHE A 249 -5.38 9.32 8.09
N MET A 250 -5.65 8.85 6.87
CA MET A 250 -5.61 7.44 6.50
C MET A 250 -4.77 7.21 5.24
N GLY A 251 -4.32 5.97 5.03
CA GLY A 251 -3.57 5.55 3.86
C GLY A 251 -3.79 4.07 3.54
N HIS A 252 -2.81 3.41 2.89
CA HIS A 252 -2.70 1.99 2.66
C HIS A 252 -3.64 1.42 1.58
N ASP A 253 -4.95 1.68 1.64
CA ASP A 253 -5.94 1.10 0.72
C ASP A 253 -6.06 1.84 -0.62
N HIS A 254 -5.30 2.93 -0.79
CA HIS A 254 -5.27 3.78 -1.98
C HIS A 254 -6.63 4.38 -2.39
N THR A 255 -7.56 4.50 -1.46
CA THR A 255 -8.92 4.98 -1.72
C THR A 255 -9.05 6.46 -1.38
N ARG A 256 -9.62 7.25 -2.28
CA ARG A 256 -9.97 8.65 -1.96
C ARG A 256 -11.16 8.66 -1.01
N TYR A 257 -10.97 9.25 0.16
CA TYR A 257 -11.99 9.29 1.21
C TYR A 257 -11.96 10.65 1.93
N CYS A 258 -13.12 11.26 2.17
CA CYS A 258 -13.24 12.48 2.97
C CYS A 258 -14.66 12.60 3.51
N GLU A 259 -14.90 12.04 4.69
CA GLU A 259 -16.24 12.01 5.32
C GLU A 259 -16.15 12.21 6.83
N LYS A 260 -17.23 12.72 7.43
CA LYS A 260 -17.38 12.79 8.88
C LYS A 260 -18.20 11.62 9.39
N ILE A 261 -17.70 11.01 10.45
CA ILE A 261 -18.44 9.99 11.21
C ILE A 261 -18.76 10.51 12.61
N VAL A 262 -19.69 9.84 13.28
CA VAL A 262 -20.01 10.11 14.70
C VAL A 262 -19.46 8.96 15.53
N ASN A 263 -18.68 9.28 16.57
CA ASN A 263 -18.12 8.30 17.48
C ASN A 263 -19.11 7.89 18.59
N VAL A 264 -18.72 6.92 19.42
CA VAL A 264 -19.56 6.39 20.51
C VAL A 264 -19.88 7.42 21.60
N ALA A 265 -19.16 8.56 21.68
CA ALA A 265 -19.44 9.67 22.58
C ALA A 265 -20.37 10.73 21.96
N GLY A 266 -20.71 10.60 20.67
CA GLY A 266 -21.52 11.57 19.93
C GLY A 266 -20.73 12.68 19.28
N ASP A 267 -19.37 12.64 19.29
CA ASP A 267 -18.52 13.65 18.65
C ASP A 267 -18.33 13.34 17.16
N SER A 268 -18.18 14.40 16.37
CA SER A 268 -17.92 14.31 14.93
C SER A 268 -16.41 14.19 14.68
N VAL A 269 -15.97 13.15 13.98
CA VAL A 269 -14.57 12.90 13.58
C VAL A 269 -14.47 12.95 12.06
N LEU A 270 -13.53 13.72 11.53
CA LEU A 270 -13.21 13.72 10.09
C LEU A 270 -12.28 12.55 9.77
N LEU A 271 -12.67 11.70 8.81
CA LEU A 271 -11.81 10.70 8.19
C LEU A 271 -11.40 11.18 6.81
N ILE A 272 -10.11 11.13 6.48
CA ILE A 272 -9.60 11.62 5.21
C ILE A 272 -8.42 10.77 4.70
N ASN A 273 -8.42 10.43 3.38
CA ASN A 273 -7.38 9.66 2.71
C ASN A 273 -7.15 10.23 1.30
N PRO A 274 -5.93 10.69 0.96
CA PRO A 274 -5.63 11.29 -0.35
C PRO A 274 -5.43 10.26 -1.47
N ALA A 275 -5.59 8.98 -1.19
CA ALA A 275 -5.21 7.87 -2.04
C ALA A 275 -3.67 7.80 -2.24
N ASN A 276 -3.17 7.69 -3.48
CA ASN A 276 -1.77 7.37 -3.70
C ASN A 276 -1.07 8.22 -4.79
N MET A 277 0.26 7.99 -4.92
CA MET A 277 1.13 8.54 -5.98
C MET A 277 1.19 10.06 -5.98
N ALA A 278 1.03 10.69 -4.83
CA ALA A 278 1.04 12.15 -4.66
C ALA A 278 0.11 12.86 -5.67
N ARG A 279 -1.04 12.25 -6.02
CA ARG A 279 -2.03 12.84 -6.92
C ARG A 279 -2.94 13.82 -6.22
N ALA A 280 -3.13 13.63 -4.92
CA ALA A 280 -3.86 14.53 -4.06
C ALA A 280 -3.13 14.66 -2.73
N VAL A 281 -3.46 15.71 -1.99
CA VAL A 281 -3.06 15.95 -0.61
C VAL A 281 -4.34 16.07 0.22
N ALA A 282 -4.36 15.46 1.40
CA ALA A 282 -5.41 15.71 2.37
C ALA A 282 -5.17 17.09 3.00
N ASP A 283 -6.14 17.97 2.85
CA ASP A 283 -6.08 19.37 3.21
C ASP A 283 -7.12 19.67 4.27
N VAL A 284 -6.68 19.77 5.53
CA VAL A 284 -7.54 19.93 6.70
C VAL A 284 -7.29 21.28 7.37
N THR A 285 -8.37 21.94 7.77
CA THR A 285 -8.34 23.17 8.56
C THR A 285 -8.95 22.88 9.93
N VAL A 286 -8.18 23.13 10.99
CA VAL A 286 -8.62 23.06 12.38
C VAL A 286 -8.63 24.48 12.94
N LYS A 287 -9.80 24.92 13.40
CA LYS A 287 -9.98 26.19 14.11
C LYS A 287 -10.23 25.92 15.58
N VAL A 288 -9.43 26.55 16.42
CA VAL A 288 -9.51 26.43 17.88
C VAL A 288 -9.74 27.82 18.46
N THR A 289 -10.77 27.97 19.29
CA THR A 289 -11.04 29.21 20.03
C THR A 289 -10.76 28.97 21.52
N LYS A 290 -9.89 29.80 22.08
CA LYS A 290 -9.54 29.75 23.52
C LYS A 290 -9.90 31.06 24.21
N ASN A 291 -10.45 30.97 25.43
CA ASN A 291 -10.66 32.09 26.31
C ASN A 291 -9.91 31.85 27.63
N ASP A 292 -9.05 32.76 28.02
CA ASP A 292 -8.17 32.63 29.18
C ASP A 292 -7.40 31.29 29.22
N GLY A 293 -6.89 30.86 28.03
CA GLY A 293 -6.16 29.61 27.87
C GLY A 293 -7.02 28.35 27.84
N LYS A 294 -8.35 28.44 28.04
CA LYS A 294 -9.26 27.30 28.01
C LYS A 294 -9.93 27.18 26.64
N LEU A 295 -10.06 25.97 26.14
CA LEU A 295 -10.78 25.64 24.92
C LEU A 295 -12.29 25.98 25.11
N VAL A 296 -12.83 26.83 24.25
CA VAL A 296 -14.24 27.22 24.25
C VAL A 296 -14.96 26.86 22.94
N GLY A 297 -14.21 26.58 21.89
CA GLY A 297 -14.75 26.14 20.61
C GLY A 297 -13.71 25.49 19.72
N LYS A 298 -14.14 24.52 18.92
CA LYS A 298 -13.30 23.85 17.92
C LYS A 298 -14.13 23.47 16.71
N SER A 299 -13.56 23.59 15.53
CA SER A 299 -14.17 23.08 14.29
C SER A 299 -13.11 22.48 13.37
N VAL A 300 -13.49 21.44 12.65
CA VAL A 300 -12.65 20.73 11.68
C VAL A 300 -13.38 20.67 10.36
N SER A 301 -12.66 21.01 9.28
CA SER A 301 -13.09 20.83 7.90
C SER A 301 -11.94 20.30 7.06
N GLY A 302 -12.23 19.51 6.03
CA GLY A 302 -11.21 18.95 5.15
C GLY A 302 -11.70 18.76 3.74
N GLN A 303 -10.76 18.63 2.83
CA GLN A 303 -10.96 18.35 1.41
C GLN A 303 -9.74 17.61 0.86
N LEU A 304 -9.92 16.99 -0.30
CA LEU A 304 -8.81 16.45 -1.09
C LEU A 304 -8.44 17.45 -2.17
N THR A 305 -7.18 17.91 -2.16
CA THR A 305 -6.67 18.88 -3.14
C THR A 305 -5.83 18.16 -4.20
N ASP A 306 -6.26 18.24 -5.46
CA ASP A 306 -5.60 17.54 -6.58
C ASP A 306 -4.32 18.27 -6.99
N MET A 307 -3.22 17.53 -7.09
CA MET A 307 -1.87 18.05 -7.35
C MET A 307 -1.60 18.33 -8.83
N ASP A 308 -2.39 17.81 -9.76
CA ASP A 308 -2.24 18.13 -11.18
C ASP A 308 -2.66 19.59 -11.53
N ALA A 309 -3.37 20.25 -10.62
CA ALA A 309 -3.66 21.68 -10.71
C ALA A 309 -2.45 22.59 -10.37
N TYR A 310 -1.42 22.04 -9.73
CA TYR A 310 -0.25 22.80 -9.30
C TYR A 310 0.93 22.63 -10.26
N PRO A 311 1.73 23.69 -10.50
CA PRO A 311 2.94 23.59 -11.31
C PRO A 311 3.99 22.73 -10.59
N VAL A 312 4.94 22.22 -11.35
CA VAL A 312 6.15 21.61 -10.80
C VAL A 312 7.01 22.69 -10.15
N ASP A 313 7.50 22.44 -8.92
CA ASP A 313 8.41 23.35 -8.23
C ASP A 313 9.80 23.29 -8.86
N GLU A 314 10.19 24.33 -9.58
CA GLU A 314 11.48 24.42 -10.28
C GLU A 314 12.66 24.39 -9.30
N ALA A 315 12.55 25.02 -8.13
CA ALA A 315 13.61 25.03 -7.13
C ALA A 315 13.81 23.62 -6.52
N PHE A 316 12.72 22.89 -6.29
CA PHE A 316 12.78 21.48 -5.90
C PHE A 316 13.51 20.66 -6.98
N MET A 317 13.12 20.82 -8.25
CA MET A 317 13.75 20.08 -9.36
C MET A 317 15.24 20.42 -9.52
N GLN A 318 15.62 21.68 -9.35
CA GLN A 318 17.03 22.09 -9.39
C GLN A 318 17.84 21.52 -8.22
N THR A 319 17.26 21.50 -7.01
CA THR A 319 17.90 20.95 -5.82
C THR A 319 18.20 19.46 -5.95
N PHE A 320 17.27 18.70 -6.57
CA PHE A 320 17.36 17.25 -6.71
C PHE A 320 17.66 16.78 -8.13
N ASP A 321 18.22 17.64 -8.99
CA ASP A 321 18.52 17.29 -10.39
C ASP A 321 19.52 16.16 -10.50
N SER A 322 20.56 16.13 -9.65
CA SER A 322 21.56 15.05 -9.67
C SER A 322 20.94 13.69 -9.39
N GLN A 323 19.98 13.61 -8.45
CA GLN A 323 19.26 12.38 -8.10
C GLN A 323 18.29 11.97 -9.20
N TYR A 324 17.65 12.94 -9.84
CA TYR A 324 16.80 12.72 -11.00
C TYR A 324 17.59 12.14 -12.17
N GLN A 325 18.75 12.73 -12.50
CA GLN A 325 19.60 12.26 -13.61
C GLN A 325 20.20 10.87 -13.30
N ALA A 326 20.68 10.64 -12.08
CA ALA A 326 21.20 9.32 -11.68
C ALA A 326 20.13 8.22 -11.83
N THR A 327 18.89 8.51 -11.45
CA THR A 327 17.78 7.57 -11.64
C THR A 327 17.46 7.35 -13.11
N ARG A 328 17.50 8.41 -13.94
CA ARG A 328 17.28 8.30 -15.39
C ARG A 328 18.35 7.45 -16.06
N GLU A 329 19.61 7.63 -15.68
CA GLU A 329 20.73 6.81 -16.17
C GLU A 329 20.53 5.35 -15.78
N PHE A 330 20.22 5.07 -14.50
CA PHE A 330 19.95 3.73 -14.00
C PHE A 330 18.85 3.02 -14.79
N VAL A 331 17.68 3.64 -14.97
CA VAL A 331 16.55 3.00 -15.66
C VAL A 331 16.76 2.88 -17.18
N SER A 332 17.65 3.70 -17.75
CA SER A 332 17.98 3.68 -19.18
C SER A 332 19.07 2.69 -19.54
N ARG A 333 19.70 2.03 -18.56
CA ARG A 333 20.73 1.02 -18.79
C ARG A 333 20.14 -0.17 -19.54
N LYS A 334 20.68 -0.45 -20.73
CA LYS A 334 20.32 -1.64 -21.50
C LYS A 334 20.88 -2.88 -20.80
N ILE A 335 20.03 -3.90 -20.59
CA ILE A 335 20.39 -5.15 -19.92
C ILE A 335 20.29 -6.37 -20.84
N GLY A 336 19.59 -6.26 -21.97
CA GLY A 336 19.45 -7.33 -22.95
C GLY A 336 18.53 -6.95 -24.09
N SER A 337 17.96 -7.94 -24.74
CA SER A 337 16.92 -7.78 -25.76
C SER A 337 15.91 -8.94 -25.73
N ILE A 338 14.77 -8.76 -26.39
CA ILE A 338 13.70 -9.75 -26.48
C ILE A 338 13.20 -9.80 -27.93
N ASP A 339 12.97 -11.00 -28.46
CA ASP A 339 12.63 -11.24 -29.86
C ASP A 339 11.14 -11.11 -30.19
N ARG A 340 10.30 -10.82 -29.18
CA ARG A 340 8.85 -10.59 -29.34
C ARG A 340 8.27 -9.77 -28.20
N THR A 341 7.18 -9.09 -28.48
CA THR A 341 6.39 -8.43 -27.43
C THR A 341 5.68 -9.46 -26.56
N ILE A 342 5.76 -9.30 -25.24
CA ILE A 342 5.04 -10.11 -24.24
C ILE A 342 4.18 -9.22 -23.36
N THR A 343 3.01 -9.74 -22.91
CA THR A 343 2.07 -8.99 -22.07
C THR A 343 1.41 -9.86 -21.01
N THR A 344 1.11 -9.28 -19.86
CA THR A 344 0.31 -9.94 -18.81
C THR A 344 -1.14 -10.17 -19.23
N LYS A 345 -1.66 -9.47 -20.23
CA LYS A 345 -3.04 -9.65 -20.71
C LYS A 345 -3.30 -11.08 -21.17
N ASP A 346 -2.33 -11.70 -21.82
CA ASP A 346 -2.46 -13.07 -22.33
C ASP A 346 -2.54 -14.10 -21.19
N ALA A 347 -1.88 -13.82 -20.07
CA ALA A 347 -1.79 -14.71 -18.93
C ALA A 347 -3.13 -15.02 -18.25
N TYR A 348 -4.12 -14.16 -18.44
CA TYR A 348 -5.46 -14.39 -17.86
C TYR A 348 -6.28 -15.47 -18.59
N PHE A 349 -5.86 -15.83 -19.80
CA PHE A 349 -6.63 -16.69 -20.70
C PHE A 349 -5.94 -18.02 -21.03
N GLY A 350 -4.74 -18.26 -20.50
CA GLY A 350 -3.97 -19.48 -20.73
C GLY A 350 -2.48 -19.31 -20.46
N PRO A 351 -1.66 -20.32 -20.78
CA PRO A 351 -0.21 -20.19 -20.76
C PRO A 351 0.25 -18.99 -21.58
N SER A 352 1.17 -18.20 -21.04
CA SER A 352 1.63 -16.99 -21.71
C SER A 352 3.13 -16.81 -21.62
N ALA A 353 3.73 -16.29 -22.68
CA ALA A 353 5.16 -16.04 -22.71
C ALA A 353 5.64 -15.12 -21.57
N PHE A 354 4.80 -14.23 -21.05
CA PHE A 354 5.14 -13.32 -19.95
C PHE A 354 5.30 -14.08 -18.62
N ILE A 355 4.29 -14.86 -18.23
CA ILE A 355 4.30 -15.57 -16.94
C ILE A 355 5.21 -16.79 -17.01
N ASP A 356 5.24 -17.48 -18.14
CA ASP A 356 6.08 -18.65 -18.31
C ASP A 356 7.58 -18.32 -18.33
N LEU A 357 7.97 -17.10 -18.75
CA LEU A 357 9.32 -16.59 -18.56
C LEU A 357 9.68 -16.49 -17.06
N ILE A 358 8.78 -16.00 -16.23
CA ILE A 358 9.01 -15.90 -14.78
C ILE A 358 9.04 -17.29 -14.15
N HIS A 359 8.13 -18.19 -14.53
CA HIS A 359 8.14 -19.58 -14.07
C HIS A 359 9.47 -20.27 -14.36
N GLN A 360 9.96 -20.15 -15.60
CA GLN A 360 11.21 -20.76 -16.01
C GLN A 360 12.40 -20.20 -15.22
N LEU A 361 12.45 -18.89 -15.02
CA LEU A 361 13.50 -18.27 -14.23
C LEU A 361 13.44 -18.70 -12.76
N GLN A 362 12.26 -18.82 -12.17
CA GLN A 362 12.10 -19.34 -10.81
C GLN A 362 12.62 -20.79 -10.69
N LEU A 363 12.29 -21.66 -11.65
CA LEU A 363 12.78 -23.03 -11.70
C LEU A 363 14.29 -23.10 -11.90
N ASP A 364 14.84 -22.30 -12.82
CA ASP A 364 16.29 -22.26 -13.12
C ASP A 364 17.11 -21.78 -11.90
N ILE A 365 16.62 -20.76 -11.18
CA ILE A 365 17.29 -20.19 -10.00
C ILE A 365 17.26 -21.17 -8.81
N THR A 366 16.15 -21.88 -8.62
CA THR A 366 15.90 -22.66 -7.40
C THR A 366 16.14 -24.15 -7.53
N GLY A 367 16.10 -24.69 -8.75
CA GLY A 367 16.05 -26.12 -8.99
C GLY A 367 14.82 -26.80 -8.37
N ALA A 368 13.71 -26.06 -8.21
CA ALA A 368 12.47 -26.60 -7.70
C ALA A 368 11.76 -27.50 -8.73
N ASP A 369 10.90 -28.38 -8.24
CA ASP A 369 10.11 -29.29 -9.09
C ASP A 369 8.92 -28.57 -9.75
N VAL A 370 8.33 -27.59 -9.04
CA VAL A 370 7.14 -26.82 -9.43
C VAL A 370 7.36 -25.35 -9.13
N SER A 371 6.77 -24.46 -9.93
CA SER A 371 6.78 -23.00 -9.73
C SER A 371 5.36 -22.47 -9.72
N PHE A 372 5.04 -21.58 -8.78
CA PHE A 372 3.81 -20.79 -8.77
C PHE A 372 4.12 -19.33 -9.11
N CYS A 373 3.29 -18.72 -9.96
CA CYS A 373 3.40 -17.31 -10.34
C CYS A 373 2.06 -16.74 -10.80
N ALA A 374 1.81 -15.48 -10.47
CA ALA A 374 0.64 -14.71 -10.87
C ALA A 374 1.03 -13.47 -11.69
N PRO A 375 0.13 -12.93 -12.57
CA PRO A 375 0.33 -11.64 -13.22
C PRO A 375 0.18 -10.51 -12.20
N LEU A 376 1.31 -9.90 -11.81
CA LEU A 376 1.37 -8.87 -10.75
C LEU A 376 0.86 -7.49 -11.20
N SER A 377 0.68 -7.29 -12.52
CA SER A 377 0.19 -6.06 -13.12
C SER A 377 -0.93 -6.36 -14.11
N PHE A 378 -1.99 -5.55 -14.10
CA PHE A 378 -3.18 -5.77 -14.94
C PHE A 378 -2.88 -5.79 -16.45
N ALA A 379 -1.98 -4.92 -16.93
CA ALA A 379 -1.66 -4.78 -18.35
C ALA A 379 -0.21 -4.32 -18.56
N ALA A 380 0.75 -5.05 -17.96
CA ALA A 380 2.17 -4.83 -18.24
C ALA A 380 2.53 -5.38 -19.62
N GLU A 381 3.49 -4.74 -20.27
CA GLU A 381 4.01 -5.09 -21.60
C GLU A 381 5.51 -4.88 -21.63
N ILE A 382 6.24 -5.82 -22.23
CA ILE A 382 7.63 -5.65 -22.66
C ILE A 382 7.65 -5.81 -24.18
N LYS A 383 8.04 -4.75 -24.88
CA LYS A 383 8.05 -4.73 -26.35
C LYS A 383 9.25 -5.45 -26.91
N GLU A 384 9.08 -6.04 -28.08
CA GLU A 384 10.18 -6.54 -28.92
C GLU A 384 11.27 -5.48 -29.07
N GLY A 385 12.53 -5.91 -28.94
CA GLY A 385 13.70 -5.06 -29.05
C GLY A 385 14.56 -5.02 -27.78
N ASP A 386 15.16 -3.87 -27.50
CA ASP A 386 16.04 -3.69 -26.35
C ASP A 386 15.26 -3.70 -25.03
N ILE A 387 15.80 -4.45 -24.06
CA ILE A 387 15.32 -4.46 -22.67
C ILE A 387 16.19 -3.52 -21.84
N TYR A 388 15.56 -2.66 -21.10
CA TYR A 388 16.20 -1.72 -20.19
C TYR A 388 15.87 -2.03 -18.73
N MET A 389 16.65 -1.45 -17.83
CA MET A 389 16.41 -1.63 -16.37
C MET A 389 14.98 -1.25 -15.95
N SER A 390 14.37 -0.22 -16.61
CA SER A 390 12.96 0.14 -16.38
C SER A 390 11.98 -0.99 -16.66
N ASP A 391 12.29 -1.89 -17.61
CA ASP A 391 11.38 -2.97 -17.99
C ASP A 391 11.30 -4.05 -16.91
N MET A 392 12.29 -4.12 -16.02
CA MET A 392 12.28 -5.03 -14.88
C MET A 392 11.14 -4.72 -13.89
N PHE A 393 10.79 -3.44 -13.74
CA PHE A 393 9.67 -3.00 -12.90
C PHE A 393 8.29 -3.28 -13.54
N ASN A 394 8.25 -3.47 -14.86
CA ASN A 394 7.08 -4.01 -15.56
C ASN A 394 7.01 -5.53 -15.44
N LEU A 395 8.15 -6.22 -15.55
CA LEU A 395 8.21 -7.68 -15.50
C LEU A 395 7.89 -8.20 -14.10
N TYR A 396 8.47 -7.54 -13.07
CA TYR A 396 8.21 -7.91 -11.67
C TYR A 396 8.08 -6.67 -10.78
N LYS A 397 6.85 -6.40 -10.34
CA LYS A 397 6.48 -5.12 -9.69
C LYS A 397 6.98 -4.97 -8.25
N TYR A 398 7.01 -6.07 -7.46
CA TYR A 398 7.26 -6.05 -6.02
C TYR A 398 8.67 -6.53 -5.66
N GLU A 399 9.17 -6.17 -4.48
CA GLU A 399 10.48 -6.57 -3.94
C GLU A 399 10.42 -7.94 -3.22
N ASN A 400 9.71 -8.92 -3.78
CA ASN A 400 9.57 -10.24 -3.17
C ASN A 400 10.85 -11.07 -3.28
N MET A 401 11.24 -11.72 -2.19
CA MET A 401 12.20 -12.83 -2.21
C MET A 401 11.59 -14.05 -2.89
N LEU A 402 12.42 -14.95 -3.35
CA LEU A 402 12.00 -16.24 -3.90
C LEU A 402 12.24 -17.35 -2.86
N TYR A 403 11.17 -18.02 -2.46
CA TYR A 403 11.19 -19.16 -1.56
C TYR A 403 11.15 -20.48 -2.32
N VAL A 404 11.80 -21.49 -1.77
CA VAL A 404 11.52 -22.89 -2.09
C VAL A 404 10.80 -23.51 -0.90
N MET A 405 9.59 -24.00 -1.10
CA MET A 405 8.77 -24.59 -0.05
C MET A 405 8.56 -26.09 -0.30
N SER A 406 8.38 -26.85 0.79
CA SER A 406 8.03 -28.27 0.71
C SER A 406 6.51 -28.42 0.78
N LEU A 407 5.87 -28.76 -0.35
CA LEU A 407 4.43 -29.01 -0.43
C LEU A 407 4.15 -30.45 -0.88
N SER A 408 3.08 -31.08 -0.39
CA SER A 408 2.61 -32.35 -0.94
C SER A 408 1.90 -32.13 -2.28
N GLY A 409 1.77 -33.17 -3.09
CA GLY A 409 1.01 -33.08 -4.33
C GLY A 409 -0.45 -32.70 -4.10
N GLN A 410 -1.05 -33.13 -2.97
CA GLN A 410 -2.40 -32.68 -2.61
C GLN A 410 -2.43 -31.18 -2.30
N GLU A 411 -1.48 -30.66 -1.50
CA GLU A 411 -1.37 -29.23 -1.19
C GLU A 411 -1.18 -28.38 -2.47
N ILE A 412 -0.40 -28.88 -3.45
CA ILE A 412 -0.23 -28.24 -4.78
C ILE A 412 -1.56 -28.19 -5.53
N LYS A 413 -2.30 -29.31 -5.58
CA LYS A 413 -3.60 -29.36 -6.23
C LYS A 413 -4.60 -28.39 -5.57
N ASP A 414 -4.70 -28.43 -4.25
CA ASP A 414 -5.66 -27.61 -3.50
C ASP A 414 -5.34 -26.10 -3.59
N PHE A 415 -4.06 -25.73 -3.62
CA PHE A 415 -3.60 -24.38 -3.92
C PHE A 415 -4.14 -23.90 -5.28
N LEU A 416 -3.97 -24.71 -6.33
CA LEU A 416 -4.45 -24.39 -7.67
C LEU A 416 -5.99 -24.35 -7.72
N GLU A 417 -6.67 -25.26 -7.04
CA GLU A 417 -8.15 -25.24 -6.95
C GLU A 417 -8.65 -23.90 -6.43
N MET A 418 -8.04 -23.35 -5.38
CA MET A 418 -8.41 -22.05 -4.84
C MET A 418 -8.01 -20.92 -5.79
N SER A 419 -6.81 -20.96 -6.37
CA SER A 419 -6.38 -19.93 -7.33
C SER A 419 -7.37 -19.81 -8.50
N TYR A 420 -7.72 -20.92 -9.13
CA TYR A 420 -8.66 -20.90 -10.25
C TYR A 420 -10.10 -20.66 -9.81
N ALA A 421 -10.49 -20.93 -8.57
CA ALA A 421 -11.83 -20.60 -8.08
C ALA A 421 -12.05 -19.08 -7.91
N ILE A 422 -11.01 -18.32 -7.55
CA ILE A 422 -11.09 -16.85 -7.47
C ILE A 422 -10.81 -16.15 -8.81
N TRP A 423 -10.28 -16.86 -9.77
CA TRP A 423 -9.90 -16.36 -11.09
C TRP A 423 -10.99 -16.60 -12.13
N THR A 424 -11.49 -17.87 -12.24
CA THR A 424 -12.40 -18.32 -13.28
C THR A 424 -13.83 -18.44 -12.76
N ASN A 425 -14.78 -18.17 -13.66
CA ASN A 425 -16.18 -18.48 -13.44
C ASN A 425 -16.39 -20.02 -13.41
N GLN A 426 -17.51 -20.46 -12.85
CA GLN A 426 -18.03 -21.81 -13.10
C GLN A 426 -19.02 -21.71 -14.26
N MET A 427 -18.53 -21.97 -15.48
CA MET A 427 -19.36 -21.88 -16.69
C MET A 427 -20.48 -22.95 -16.70
N LYS A 428 -21.67 -22.53 -17.06
CA LYS A 428 -22.84 -23.39 -17.25
C LYS A 428 -23.23 -23.49 -18.74
N SER A 429 -22.71 -22.57 -19.54
CA SER A 429 -22.93 -22.52 -21.00
C SER A 429 -21.74 -21.87 -21.70
N PRO A 430 -21.57 -22.06 -23.02
CA PRO A 430 -20.53 -21.38 -23.81
C PRO A 430 -20.66 -19.85 -23.86
N GLU A 431 -21.85 -19.31 -23.53
CA GLU A 431 -22.11 -17.86 -23.50
C GLU A 431 -21.65 -17.18 -22.24
N ASP A 432 -21.35 -17.95 -21.17
CA ASP A 432 -20.86 -17.40 -19.90
C ASP A 432 -19.46 -16.80 -20.06
N HIS A 433 -19.12 -15.84 -19.19
CA HIS A 433 -17.74 -15.38 -19.06
C HIS A 433 -16.83 -16.51 -18.55
N LEU A 434 -15.62 -16.60 -19.10
CA LEU A 434 -14.57 -17.49 -18.60
C LEU A 434 -14.08 -17.03 -17.22
N LEU A 435 -13.92 -15.71 -17.07
CA LEU A 435 -13.34 -15.09 -15.88
C LEU A 435 -14.41 -14.57 -14.94
N LEU A 436 -14.08 -14.44 -13.65
CA LEU A 436 -14.92 -13.75 -12.67
C LEU A 436 -14.78 -12.23 -12.85
N LEU A 437 -15.73 -11.62 -13.53
CA LEU A 437 -15.72 -10.23 -13.93
C LEU A 437 -16.86 -9.44 -13.28
N ASN A 438 -16.63 -8.14 -13.12
CA ASN A 438 -17.61 -7.11 -12.85
C ASN A 438 -17.60 -6.08 -14.00
N GLU A 439 -18.66 -5.27 -14.10
CA GLU A 439 -18.78 -4.21 -15.08
C GLU A 439 -18.73 -2.84 -14.39
N LYS A 440 -18.00 -1.89 -15.00
CA LYS A 440 -18.00 -0.47 -14.59
C LYS A 440 -19.14 0.29 -15.27
N ASN A 441 -19.53 1.43 -14.70
CA ASN A 441 -20.58 2.30 -15.26
C ASN A 441 -20.32 2.79 -16.71
N ASN A 442 -19.09 2.63 -17.22
CA ASN A 442 -18.67 3.00 -18.57
C ASN A 442 -18.58 1.80 -19.53
N GLY A 443 -19.15 0.63 -19.17
CA GLY A 443 -19.17 -0.57 -20.00
C GLY A 443 -17.87 -1.39 -20.03
N PHE A 444 -16.83 -1.00 -19.24
CA PHE A 444 -15.60 -1.81 -19.15
C PHE A 444 -15.71 -2.87 -18.07
N GLY A 445 -15.22 -4.06 -18.39
CA GLY A 445 -15.00 -5.12 -17.42
C GLY A 445 -13.83 -4.83 -16.48
N TYR A 446 -13.88 -5.42 -15.29
CA TYR A 446 -12.74 -5.52 -14.37
C TYR A 446 -12.84 -6.82 -13.57
N PHE A 447 -11.72 -7.30 -13.07
CA PHE A 447 -11.71 -8.52 -12.26
C PHE A 447 -12.48 -8.34 -10.95
N LYS A 448 -13.22 -9.36 -10.57
CA LYS A 448 -13.90 -9.42 -9.28
C LYS A 448 -12.91 -9.52 -8.13
N ASN A 449 -11.81 -10.25 -8.34
CA ASN A 449 -10.75 -10.48 -7.36
C ASN A 449 -9.41 -9.92 -7.88
N PRO A 450 -8.44 -9.60 -7.01
CA PRO A 450 -7.12 -9.11 -7.40
C PRO A 450 -6.34 -10.12 -8.26
N SER A 451 -5.87 -9.70 -9.44
CA SER A 451 -5.17 -10.59 -10.38
C SER A 451 -3.81 -11.08 -9.88
N PHE A 452 -3.21 -10.39 -8.93
CA PHE A 452 -1.97 -10.86 -8.29
C PHE A 452 -2.16 -12.11 -7.42
N ASN A 453 -3.40 -12.61 -7.29
CA ASN A 453 -3.74 -13.90 -6.67
C ASN A 453 -4.13 -14.97 -7.71
N PHE A 454 -3.96 -14.72 -9.00
CA PHE A 454 -4.28 -15.68 -10.09
C PHE A 454 -3.02 -16.47 -10.44
N ASP A 455 -2.59 -17.32 -9.51
CA ASP A 455 -1.40 -18.15 -9.70
C ASP A 455 -1.68 -19.32 -10.65
N SER A 456 -0.82 -19.45 -11.66
CA SER A 456 -0.67 -20.67 -12.44
C SER A 456 0.54 -21.46 -11.96
N ALA A 457 0.77 -22.65 -12.52
CA ALA A 457 1.91 -23.49 -12.21
C ALA A 457 2.71 -23.88 -13.45
N ALA A 458 4.03 -24.03 -13.25
CA ALA A 458 4.91 -24.72 -14.18
C ALA A 458 5.63 -25.87 -13.48
N GLY A 459 6.18 -26.82 -14.26
CA GLY A 459 6.78 -28.05 -13.76
C GLY A 459 5.81 -29.25 -13.70
N ILE A 460 4.52 -29.01 -13.95
CA ILE A 460 3.46 -30.02 -14.00
C ILE A 460 2.57 -29.82 -15.23
N ILE A 461 2.01 -30.92 -15.75
CA ILE A 461 1.01 -30.88 -16.83
C ILE A 461 -0.38 -31.04 -16.21
N TYR A 462 -1.28 -30.06 -16.44
CA TYR A 462 -2.62 -30.09 -15.85
C TYR A 462 -3.70 -29.42 -16.71
N THR A 463 -4.95 -29.70 -16.40
CA THR A 463 -6.13 -29.06 -17.00
C THR A 463 -6.97 -28.39 -15.93
N VAL A 464 -7.65 -27.32 -16.33
CA VAL A 464 -8.60 -26.56 -15.52
C VAL A 464 -9.99 -26.69 -16.14
N ASP A 465 -10.85 -27.52 -15.56
CA ASP A 465 -12.23 -27.69 -16.01
C ASP A 465 -13.11 -26.59 -15.42
N VAL A 466 -13.45 -25.59 -16.25
CA VAL A 466 -14.21 -24.42 -15.81
C VAL A 466 -15.71 -24.72 -15.59
N THR A 467 -16.18 -25.90 -15.97
CA THR A 467 -17.57 -26.34 -15.71
C THR A 467 -17.76 -26.85 -14.29
N LYS A 468 -16.65 -27.20 -13.61
CA LYS A 468 -16.63 -27.81 -12.29
C LYS A 468 -16.63 -26.77 -11.17
N PRO A 469 -17.16 -27.12 -9.98
CA PRO A 469 -16.97 -26.31 -8.77
C PRO A 469 -15.52 -26.35 -8.29
N GLN A 470 -15.19 -25.47 -7.33
CA GLN A 470 -13.92 -25.55 -6.59
C GLN A 470 -13.74 -26.92 -5.94
N GLY A 471 -12.51 -27.45 -6.00
CA GLY A 471 -12.15 -28.78 -5.53
C GLY A 471 -12.18 -29.86 -6.62
N GLU A 472 -12.84 -29.58 -7.76
CA GLU A 472 -12.98 -30.49 -8.89
C GLU A 472 -12.46 -29.91 -10.22
N LYS A 473 -11.95 -28.64 -10.22
CA LYS A 473 -11.47 -27.95 -11.43
C LYS A 473 -10.16 -28.52 -11.95
N ILE A 474 -9.25 -28.92 -11.06
CA ILE A 474 -7.86 -29.24 -11.39
C ILE A 474 -7.64 -30.74 -11.55
N THR A 475 -7.13 -31.12 -12.72
CA THR A 475 -6.63 -32.47 -12.97
C THR A 475 -5.15 -32.39 -13.36
N ILE A 476 -4.25 -32.83 -12.46
CA ILE A 476 -2.81 -32.93 -12.72
C ILE A 476 -2.54 -34.29 -13.38
N GLN A 477 -1.94 -34.27 -14.58
CA GLN A 477 -1.72 -35.44 -15.41
C GLN A 477 -0.36 -36.08 -15.13
N SER A 478 0.68 -35.24 -15.01
CA SER A 478 2.08 -35.67 -14.80
C SER A 478 2.95 -34.48 -14.36
N MET A 479 4.19 -34.77 -14.00
CA MET A 479 5.26 -33.75 -14.03
C MET A 479 5.54 -33.34 -15.48
N ALA A 480 6.20 -32.19 -15.67
CA ALA A 480 6.53 -31.66 -17.00
C ALA A 480 7.49 -32.58 -17.80
N ASP A 481 8.33 -33.36 -17.12
CA ASP A 481 9.23 -34.33 -17.73
C ASP A 481 8.54 -35.67 -18.09
N GLY A 482 7.23 -35.78 -17.87
CA GLY A 482 6.42 -36.98 -18.12
C GLY A 482 6.41 -37.99 -16.98
N THR A 483 7.14 -37.79 -15.89
CA THR A 483 7.06 -38.68 -14.72
C THR A 483 5.72 -38.57 -14.01
N PRO A 484 5.23 -39.63 -13.36
CA PRO A 484 3.95 -39.58 -12.64
C PRO A 484 3.94 -38.54 -11.52
N PHE A 485 2.85 -37.78 -11.44
CA PHE A 485 2.58 -36.91 -10.31
C PHE A 485 1.87 -37.71 -9.20
N ASP A 486 2.36 -37.59 -7.97
CA ASP A 486 1.83 -38.31 -6.81
C ASP A 486 1.31 -37.30 -5.76
N LEU A 487 0.04 -37.40 -5.42
CA LEU A 487 -0.61 -36.53 -4.44
C LEU A 487 0.00 -36.63 -3.03
N GLN A 488 0.60 -37.74 -2.69
CA GLN A 488 1.19 -37.98 -1.37
C GLN A 488 2.68 -37.60 -1.29
N LYS A 489 3.36 -37.51 -2.44
CA LYS A 489 4.77 -37.13 -2.50
C LYS A 489 4.94 -35.66 -2.17
N ARG A 490 6.05 -35.28 -1.55
CA ARG A 490 6.44 -33.89 -1.35
C ARG A 490 7.34 -33.40 -2.48
N TYR A 491 7.07 -32.21 -2.92
CA TYR A 491 7.75 -31.51 -3.99
C TYR A 491 8.38 -30.22 -3.47
N LYS A 492 9.47 -29.79 -4.10
CA LYS A 492 10.05 -28.46 -3.95
C LYS A 492 9.27 -27.48 -4.82
N VAL A 493 8.66 -26.50 -4.23
CA VAL A 493 7.83 -25.52 -4.93
C VAL A 493 8.45 -24.14 -4.81
N ALA A 494 8.80 -23.52 -5.95
CA ALA A 494 9.25 -22.14 -6.01
C ALA A 494 8.05 -21.19 -5.95
N VAL A 495 8.10 -20.22 -5.04
CA VAL A 495 7.00 -19.28 -4.79
C VAL A 495 7.57 -17.97 -4.24
N ASN A 496 6.97 -16.84 -4.55
CA ASN A 496 7.40 -15.56 -3.98
C ASN A 496 7.11 -15.48 -2.46
N SER A 497 7.85 -14.62 -1.76
CA SER A 497 7.74 -14.49 -0.30
C SER A 497 6.36 -14.03 0.17
N TYR A 498 5.67 -13.16 -0.58
CA TYR A 498 4.29 -12.77 -0.26
C TYR A 498 3.39 -14.01 -0.16
N ARG A 499 3.45 -14.88 -1.17
CA ARG A 499 2.67 -16.11 -1.20
C ARG A 499 3.13 -17.10 -0.13
N GLY A 500 4.45 -17.26 0.01
CA GLY A 500 5.05 -18.16 1.00
C GLY A 500 4.73 -17.81 2.45
N ASN A 501 4.45 -16.54 2.73
CA ASN A 501 4.00 -16.06 4.03
C ASN A 501 2.47 -16.09 4.22
N GLY A 502 1.72 -16.65 3.26
CA GLY A 502 0.27 -16.82 3.34
C GLY A 502 -0.56 -15.76 2.62
N GLY A 503 0.08 -14.76 1.99
CA GLY A 503 -0.62 -13.70 1.27
C GLY A 503 -1.59 -14.25 0.22
N GLY A 504 -2.81 -13.71 0.17
CA GLY A 504 -3.89 -14.14 -0.72
C GLY A 504 -4.53 -15.48 -0.38
N ASP A 505 -4.23 -16.06 0.79
CA ASP A 505 -4.87 -17.26 1.37
C ASP A 505 -4.70 -18.59 0.58
N LEU A 506 -3.94 -18.60 -0.53
CA LEU A 506 -3.84 -19.79 -1.37
C LEU A 506 -3.14 -20.97 -0.66
N LEU A 507 -2.13 -20.69 0.17
CA LEU A 507 -1.47 -21.74 0.98
C LEU A 507 -2.26 -22.07 2.25
N THR A 508 -2.89 -21.07 2.87
CA THR A 508 -3.61 -21.26 4.13
C THR A 508 -5.00 -21.84 3.92
N LYS A 509 -5.93 -21.08 3.34
CA LYS A 509 -7.30 -21.54 3.08
C LYS A 509 -7.39 -22.49 1.89
N GLY A 510 -6.54 -22.30 0.87
CA GLY A 510 -6.51 -23.15 -0.32
C GLY A 510 -5.90 -24.52 -0.01
N ALA A 511 -4.61 -24.57 0.27
CA ALA A 511 -3.89 -25.81 0.55
C ALA A 511 -4.10 -26.34 1.98
N GLY A 512 -4.81 -25.61 2.84
CA GLY A 512 -5.13 -26.03 4.21
C GLY A 512 -3.94 -26.06 5.16
N ILE A 513 -2.86 -25.31 4.88
CA ILE A 513 -1.67 -25.27 5.71
C ILE A 513 -1.87 -24.20 6.80
N PRO A 514 -1.81 -24.58 8.10
CA PRO A 514 -1.88 -23.58 9.18
C PRO A 514 -0.81 -22.52 9.03
N LYS A 515 -1.16 -21.26 9.32
CA LYS A 515 -0.26 -20.10 9.15
C LYS A 515 1.08 -20.30 9.86
N GLU A 516 1.04 -20.79 11.09
CA GLU A 516 2.21 -21.08 11.93
C GLU A 516 3.11 -22.21 11.39
N GLU A 517 2.63 -22.98 10.42
CA GLU A 517 3.39 -24.04 9.77
C GLU A 517 4.10 -23.55 8.49
N LEU A 518 3.69 -22.41 7.91
CA LEU A 518 4.25 -21.95 6.64
C LEU A 518 5.75 -21.75 6.70
N SER A 519 6.26 -21.10 7.74
CA SER A 519 7.71 -20.86 7.91
C SER A 519 8.52 -22.15 7.99
N LYS A 520 7.95 -23.22 8.59
CA LYS A 520 8.57 -24.54 8.68
C LYS A 520 8.61 -25.29 7.34
N ARG A 521 7.81 -24.85 6.37
CA ARG A 521 7.77 -25.40 5.01
C ARG A 521 8.82 -24.76 4.09
N ILE A 522 9.40 -23.62 4.47
CA ILE A 522 10.43 -22.94 3.70
C ILE A 522 11.74 -23.72 3.81
N LEU A 523 12.23 -24.22 2.69
CA LEU A 523 13.49 -24.95 2.57
C LEU A 523 14.66 -24.01 2.31
N SER A 524 14.43 -22.94 1.54
CA SER A 524 15.40 -21.89 1.26
C SER A 524 14.71 -20.60 0.83
N SER A 525 15.42 -19.48 0.97
CA SER A 525 15.05 -18.16 0.51
C SER A 525 16.22 -17.52 -0.22
N THR A 526 15.95 -16.73 -1.24
CA THR A 526 16.99 -15.91 -1.86
C THR A 526 17.39 -14.75 -0.95
N GLU A 527 18.61 -14.23 -1.16
CA GLU A 527 19.11 -13.06 -0.41
C GLU A 527 18.66 -11.73 -1.01
N LYS A 528 18.37 -11.73 -2.31
CA LYS A 528 17.89 -10.56 -3.07
C LYS A 528 16.48 -10.82 -3.58
N ASP A 529 15.79 -9.75 -3.93
CA ASP A 529 14.48 -9.84 -4.56
C ASP A 529 14.53 -10.50 -5.94
N LEU A 530 13.39 -11.00 -6.40
CA LEU A 530 13.30 -11.73 -7.67
C LEU A 530 13.67 -10.85 -8.88
N ARG A 531 13.41 -9.52 -8.82
CA ARG A 531 13.79 -8.57 -9.88
C ARG A 531 15.31 -8.56 -10.10
N TYR A 532 16.11 -8.63 -9.04
CA TYR A 532 17.57 -8.73 -9.13
C TYR A 532 18.02 -9.96 -9.91
N TYR A 533 17.46 -11.14 -9.63
CA TYR A 533 17.82 -12.37 -10.33
C TYR A 533 17.32 -12.39 -11.79
N LEU A 534 16.15 -11.83 -12.06
CA LEU A 534 15.63 -11.64 -13.41
C LEU A 534 16.60 -10.76 -14.24
N MET A 535 17.05 -9.65 -13.67
CA MET A 535 18.03 -8.77 -14.31
C MET A 535 19.33 -9.52 -14.61
N GLN A 536 19.91 -10.21 -13.63
CA GLN A 536 21.14 -10.98 -13.83
C GLN A 536 20.99 -12.00 -14.96
N ARG A 537 19.87 -12.76 -14.96
CA ARG A 537 19.63 -13.76 -16.00
C ARG A 537 19.54 -13.13 -17.40
N ILE A 538 18.89 -11.99 -17.52
CA ILE A 538 18.80 -11.28 -18.81
C ILE A 538 20.18 -10.80 -19.25
N GLU A 539 20.99 -10.27 -18.33
CA GLU A 539 22.38 -9.85 -18.63
C GLU A 539 23.29 -11.01 -19.04
N GLU A 540 23.06 -12.23 -18.53
CA GLU A 540 23.78 -13.45 -18.92
C GLU A 540 23.39 -13.90 -20.32
N VAL A 541 22.09 -14.10 -20.58
CA VAL A 541 21.60 -14.69 -21.84
C VAL A 541 21.60 -13.70 -22.99
N LYS A 542 21.63 -12.39 -22.72
CA LYS A 542 21.63 -11.26 -23.66
C LYS A 542 20.37 -11.14 -24.52
N VAL A 543 19.82 -12.23 -25.02
CA VAL A 543 18.62 -12.27 -25.86
C VAL A 543 17.62 -13.24 -25.25
N LEU A 544 16.44 -12.75 -24.91
CA LEU A 544 15.33 -13.58 -24.45
C LEU A 544 14.51 -14.07 -25.65
N HIS A 545 14.13 -15.34 -25.61
CA HIS A 545 13.22 -16.01 -26.56
C HIS A 545 12.01 -16.57 -25.83
N PRO A 546 11.15 -15.72 -25.20
CA PRO A 546 10.07 -16.22 -24.36
C PRO A 546 9.00 -16.93 -25.17
N GLN A 547 8.60 -18.11 -24.70
CA GLN A 547 7.55 -18.92 -25.30
C GLN A 547 6.60 -19.39 -24.21
N PRO A 548 5.29 -19.56 -24.51
CA PRO A 548 4.40 -20.28 -23.61
C PRO A 548 4.89 -21.73 -23.42
N LEU A 549 4.96 -22.19 -22.17
CA LEU A 549 5.34 -23.57 -21.82
C LEU A 549 4.25 -24.58 -22.21
N ASN A 550 3.00 -24.13 -22.36
CA ASN A 550 1.84 -24.96 -22.71
C ASN A 550 1.65 -26.18 -21.78
N GLN A 551 1.96 -26.01 -20.50
CA GLN A 551 1.87 -27.06 -19.49
C GLN A 551 0.47 -27.19 -18.88
N TRP A 552 -0.43 -26.25 -19.20
CA TRP A 552 -1.82 -26.30 -18.75
C TRP A 552 -2.78 -25.68 -19.76
N LYS A 553 -4.09 -25.94 -19.60
CA LYS A 553 -5.14 -25.33 -20.40
C LYS A 553 -6.49 -25.32 -19.71
N PHE A 554 -7.36 -24.41 -20.09
CA PHE A 554 -8.77 -24.45 -19.74
C PHE A 554 -9.54 -25.46 -20.60
N ILE A 555 -10.47 -26.18 -20.00
CA ILE A 555 -11.38 -27.10 -20.69
C ILE A 555 -12.84 -26.89 -20.21
N PRO A 556 -13.85 -27.20 -21.05
CA PRO A 556 -13.75 -27.66 -22.44
C PRO A 556 -13.36 -26.52 -23.41
N GLU A 557 -12.45 -26.79 -24.35
CA GLU A 557 -11.91 -25.74 -25.25
C GLU A 557 -12.98 -25.11 -26.13
N GLU A 558 -13.99 -25.84 -26.54
CA GLU A 558 -15.13 -25.34 -27.32
C GLU A 558 -15.95 -24.26 -26.60
N TRP A 559 -15.86 -24.18 -25.24
CA TRP A 559 -16.47 -23.12 -24.46
C TRP A 559 -15.46 -22.01 -24.12
N THR A 560 -14.27 -22.44 -23.70
CA THR A 560 -13.28 -21.50 -23.12
C THR A 560 -12.61 -20.62 -24.15
N VAL A 561 -12.34 -21.11 -25.38
CA VAL A 561 -11.71 -20.31 -26.44
C VAL A 561 -12.59 -19.13 -26.88
N PRO A 562 -13.88 -19.30 -27.24
CA PRO A 562 -14.73 -18.16 -27.59
C PRO A 562 -15.01 -17.24 -26.38
N ALA A 563 -15.12 -17.79 -25.16
CA ALA A 563 -15.30 -16.99 -23.95
C ALA A 563 -14.07 -16.12 -23.64
N ALA A 564 -12.86 -16.67 -23.76
CA ALA A 564 -11.60 -15.93 -23.62
C ALA A 564 -11.53 -14.73 -24.58
N ALA A 565 -11.90 -14.92 -25.84
CA ALA A 565 -11.91 -13.83 -26.82
C ALA A 565 -12.94 -12.73 -26.49
N ARG A 566 -14.09 -13.09 -25.89
CA ARG A 566 -15.11 -12.13 -25.40
C ARG A 566 -14.59 -11.34 -24.22
N ASP A 567 -14.05 -12.04 -23.23
CA ASP A 567 -13.56 -11.44 -21.99
C ASP A 567 -12.33 -10.56 -22.21
N TYR A 568 -11.46 -10.93 -23.17
CA TYR A 568 -10.33 -10.11 -23.57
C TYR A 568 -10.80 -8.74 -24.10
N ARG A 569 -11.79 -8.74 -25.01
CA ARG A 569 -12.36 -7.50 -25.54
C ARG A 569 -13.02 -6.67 -24.42
N PHE A 570 -13.80 -7.32 -23.56
CA PHE A 570 -14.47 -6.67 -22.45
C PHE A 570 -13.53 -6.00 -21.46
N LEU A 571 -12.35 -6.60 -21.23
CA LEU A 571 -11.34 -6.06 -20.30
C LEU A 571 -10.43 -5.01 -20.94
N PHE A 572 -10.03 -5.18 -22.20
CA PHE A 572 -8.87 -4.47 -22.77
C PHE A 572 -9.17 -3.66 -24.04
N GLU A 573 -10.29 -3.88 -24.70
CA GLU A 573 -10.65 -3.17 -25.92
C GLU A 573 -11.87 -2.27 -25.69
N ARG A 574 -11.80 -1.02 -26.20
CA ARG A 574 -12.99 -0.16 -26.20
C ARG A 574 -13.98 -0.71 -27.24
N SER A 575 -15.25 -0.90 -26.84
CA SER A 575 -16.33 -0.95 -27.84
C SER A 575 -16.24 0.34 -28.66
N LYS A 576 -16.02 0.21 -29.96
CA LYS A 576 -16.16 1.33 -30.90
C LYS A 576 -17.67 1.61 -31.03
N GLU A 577 -18.22 2.41 -30.12
CA GLU A 577 -19.48 3.14 -30.35
C GLU A 577 -19.18 4.63 -30.55
#